data_26765787d749864692ceeda8d54c5a01
#
_entry.id   26765787d749864692ceeda8d54c5a01
#
_cell.length_a   1.000
_cell.length_b   1.000
_cell.length_c   1.000
_cell.angle_alpha   90.00
_cell.angle_beta   90.00
_cell.angle_gamma   90.00
#
_symmetry.space_group_name_H-M   'P 1'
#
loop_
_entity.id
_entity.type
_entity.pdbx_description
1 polymer ?
#
loop_
_entity_poly.entity_id
_entity_poly.type
_entity_poly.pdbx_seq_one_letter_code
_entity_poly.pdbx_strand_id
1 'polypeptide(L)'
;MANEITKTSDNIEDLLDKVSGLIEQARTYVKTSVNTAEVYTKYYIGKYIVEYEQEGNVRAQYGKQVLQELSKSLTARFGAGWSYPNLRNIRQFYIVYAKRSTTGCPFENKNANQWLANSKDSDNQMFKLSWSHYLILMRVENSDARSFYEIECVQQQWSKRQLSRQVGSCLYERLALSRDKDEVMRLAKEGQTIEKPSDVIKSPLTLEFLGLKPDATYSESKLENAIISKMQQFLLELGKGFLFEARQKRFTFDEDNYYVDLVFYNRLLQCYVLIDLKTDKLSHQDLGQMQMYVNYYDRFVKQDFEKPTIGILLCESKNDALVELTLPKDSHVYASAYQLYLPDKALLQAKVKEWIAEFEENNIEE
;
A
#
# COMPACT_ATOMS: atom_id res chain seq x y z
N MET A 1 0.05 52.37 15.25
CA MET A 1 -0.13 51.34 16.30
C MET A 1 -0.78 50.03 15.78
N ALA A 2 -1.82 50.08 14.93
CA ALA A 2 -2.43 48.83 14.41
C ALA A 2 -1.52 48.03 13.45
N ASN A 3 -0.68 48.71 12.65
CA ASN A 3 0.25 48.05 11.68
C ASN A 3 1.49 47.41 12.32
N GLU A 4 1.87 47.80 13.54
CA GLU A 4 3.00 47.18 14.25
C GLU A 4 2.60 45.90 15.01
N ILE A 5 1.34 45.86 15.48
CA ILE A 5 0.80 44.67 16.19
C ILE A 5 0.61 43.50 15.21
N THR A 6 0.14 43.77 13.97
CA THR A 6 0.01 42.71 12.93
C THR A 6 1.35 42.12 12.49
N LYS A 7 2.38 42.95 12.29
CA LYS A 7 3.73 42.48 11.94
C LYS A 7 4.39 41.63 13.04
N THR A 8 4.06 41.90 14.31
CA THR A 8 4.64 41.12 15.43
C THR A 8 3.94 39.78 15.62
N SER A 9 2.63 39.67 15.33
CA SER A 9 1.89 38.40 15.38
C SER A 9 2.32 37.46 14.27
N ASP A 10 2.49 37.92 13.04
CA ASP A 10 2.98 37.12 11.90
C ASP A 10 4.38 36.58 12.16
N ASN A 11 5.23 37.31 12.87
CA ASN A 11 6.58 36.91 13.21
C ASN A 11 6.59 35.85 14.33
N ILE A 12 5.64 35.82 15.25
CA ILE A 12 5.50 34.83 16.32
C ILE A 12 4.92 33.54 15.77
N GLU A 13 3.93 33.60 14.86
CA GLU A 13 3.38 32.40 14.21
C GLU A 13 4.43 31.70 13.34
N ASP A 14 5.20 32.43 12.52
CA ASP A 14 6.32 31.88 11.75
C ASP A 14 7.40 31.23 12.64
N LEU A 15 7.71 31.86 13.78
CA LEU A 15 8.62 31.27 14.77
C LEU A 15 8.05 30.00 15.39
N LEU A 16 6.76 30.00 15.74
CA LEU A 16 6.07 28.85 16.31
C LEU A 16 6.08 27.67 15.32
N ASP A 17 5.78 27.92 14.05
CA ASP A 17 5.81 26.89 13.00
C ASP A 17 7.20 26.30 12.80
N LYS A 18 8.24 27.14 12.78
CA LYS A 18 9.63 26.68 12.69
C LYS A 18 10.05 25.85 13.89
N VAL A 19 9.71 26.28 15.11
CA VAL A 19 10.03 25.54 16.33
C VAL A 19 9.24 24.24 16.39
N SER A 20 7.95 24.25 16.08
CA SER A 20 7.12 23.05 16.03
C SER A 20 7.63 22.06 15.02
N GLY A 21 7.98 22.51 13.81
CA GLY A 21 8.57 21.69 12.75
C GLY A 21 9.89 21.03 13.19
N LEU A 22 10.75 21.79 13.88
CA LEU A 22 12.00 21.24 14.41
C LEU A 22 11.76 20.16 15.49
N ILE A 23 10.80 20.39 16.38
CA ILE A 23 10.44 19.42 17.44
C ILE A 23 9.87 18.15 16.81
N GLU A 24 9.01 18.25 15.80
CA GLU A 24 8.41 17.11 15.11
C GLU A 24 9.47 16.31 14.33
N GLN A 25 10.39 16.99 13.66
CA GLN A 25 11.53 16.36 12.98
C GLN A 25 12.42 15.60 13.98
N ALA A 26 12.75 16.21 15.10
CA ALA A 26 13.56 15.56 16.15
C ALA A 26 12.87 14.33 16.74
N ARG A 27 11.56 14.40 17.02
CA ARG A 27 10.77 13.26 17.50
C ARG A 27 10.72 12.12 16.48
N THR A 28 10.53 12.45 15.21
CA THR A 28 10.51 11.48 14.11
C THR A 28 11.87 10.80 13.98
N TYR A 29 12.97 11.56 14.02
CA TYR A 29 14.32 11.04 13.96
C TYR A 29 14.61 10.06 15.11
N VAL A 30 14.30 10.42 16.36
CA VAL A 30 14.48 9.53 17.51
C VAL A 30 13.66 8.24 17.35
N LYS A 31 12.39 8.35 16.98
CA LYS A 31 11.51 7.19 16.77
C LYS A 31 12.06 6.25 15.69
N THR A 32 12.50 6.80 14.58
CA THR A 32 13.07 6.02 13.46
C THR A 32 14.36 5.34 13.88
N SER A 33 15.26 6.07 14.55
CA SER A 33 16.55 5.54 15.03
C SER A 33 16.37 4.38 16.02
N VAL A 34 15.42 4.52 16.95
CA VAL A 34 15.10 3.45 17.91
C VAL A 34 14.53 2.21 17.20
N ASN A 35 13.58 2.39 16.29
CA ASN A 35 13.02 1.28 15.52
C ASN A 35 14.09 0.57 14.69
N THR A 36 14.94 1.32 14.01
CA THR A 36 16.05 0.78 13.22
C THR A 36 17.00 -0.02 14.10
N ALA A 37 17.45 0.54 15.22
CA ALA A 37 18.33 -0.15 16.16
C ALA A 37 17.70 -1.45 16.68
N GLU A 38 16.41 -1.44 17.02
CA GLU A 38 15.68 -2.63 17.46
C GLU A 38 15.66 -3.73 16.38
N VAL A 39 15.39 -3.39 15.13
CA VAL A 39 15.31 -4.37 14.04
C VAL A 39 16.67 -4.95 13.72
N TYR A 40 17.72 -4.14 13.63
CA TYR A 40 19.08 -4.64 13.42
C TYR A 40 19.54 -5.53 14.58
N THR A 41 19.29 -5.15 15.83
CA THR A 41 19.60 -5.99 16.98
C THR A 41 18.95 -7.37 16.85
N LYS A 42 17.67 -7.42 16.48
CA LYS A 42 16.96 -8.68 16.27
C LYS A 42 17.52 -9.47 15.09
N TYR A 43 17.92 -8.81 14.01
CA TYR A 43 18.56 -9.46 12.87
C TYR A 43 19.85 -10.17 13.28
N TYR A 44 20.73 -9.51 14.03
CA TYR A 44 21.99 -10.10 14.49
C TYR A 44 21.78 -11.19 15.54
N ILE A 45 20.83 -11.03 16.44
CA ILE A 45 20.45 -12.13 17.37
C ILE A 45 19.98 -13.33 16.58
N GLY A 46 19.14 -13.14 15.55
CA GLY A 46 18.71 -14.20 14.66
C GLY A 46 19.86 -14.88 13.93
N LYS A 47 20.84 -14.09 13.47
CA LYS A 47 22.09 -14.57 12.86
C LYS A 47 22.85 -15.48 13.82
N TYR A 48 23.14 -15.02 15.03
CA TYR A 48 23.87 -15.81 16.03
C TYR A 48 23.13 -17.10 16.41
N ILE A 49 21.82 -17.08 16.49
CA ILE A 49 21.02 -18.27 16.76
C ILE A 49 21.20 -19.30 15.63
N VAL A 50 21.10 -18.87 14.37
CA VAL A 50 21.22 -19.75 13.20
C VAL A 50 22.64 -20.27 13.04
N GLU A 51 23.66 -19.44 13.20
CA GLU A 51 25.06 -19.85 13.16
C GLU A 51 25.37 -20.88 14.24
N TYR A 52 24.93 -20.67 15.47
CA TYR A 52 25.07 -21.64 16.55
C TYR A 52 24.40 -22.98 16.26
N GLU A 53 23.20 -22.96 15.66
CA GLU A 53 22.51 -24.18 15.24
C GLU A 53 23.25 -24.92 14.12
N GLN A 54 23.93 -24.23 13.21
CA GLN A 54 24.67 -24.81 12.09
C GLN A 54 26.01 -25.42 12.51
N GLU A 55 26.74 -24.76 13.40
CA GLU A 55 28.02 -25.25 13.92
C GLU A 55 27.90 -26.51 14.77
N GLY A 56 26.72 -26.74 15.35
CA GLY A 56 26.48 -27.83 16.29
C GLY A 56 26.02 -29.16 15.70
N ASN A 57 25.82 -29.35 14.36
CA ASN A 57 25.23 -30.54 13.75
C ASN A 57 23.93 -31.03 14.45
N VAL A 58 23.08 -30.11 14.85
CA VAL A 58 22.09 -30.31 15.89
C VAL A 58 20.76 -30.77 15.30
N ARG A 59 20.27 -31.92 15.77
CA ARG A 59 18.91 -32.40 15.51
C ARG A 59 17.88 -31.34 15.95
N ALA A 60 16.76 -31.21 15.23
CA ALA A 60 15.69 -30.21 15.46
C ALA A 60 15.18 -30.14 16.91
N GLN A 61 15.27 -31.23 17.66
CA GLN A 61 14.88 -31.30 19.07
C GLN A 61 15.82 -30.51 19.99
N TYR A 62 17.10 -30.46 19.70
CA TYR A 62 18.09 -29.70 20.45
C TYR A 62 17.96 -28.19 20.18
N GLY A 63 17.70 -27.76 18.96
CA GLY A 63 17.46 -26.36 18.63
C GLY A 63 16.25 -25.76 19.40
N LYS A 64 15.21 -26.57 19.67
CA LYS A 64 14.08 -26.16 20.52
C LYS A 64 14.51 -25.94 21.97
N GLN A 65 15.36 -26.81 22.53
CA GLN A 65 15.87 -26.66 23.89
C GLN A 65 16.77 -25.44 24.03
N VAL A 66 17.66 -25.21 23.08
CA VAL A 66 18.55 -24.02 23.04
C VAL A 66 17.74 -22.72 23.09
N LEU A 67 16.70 -22.61 22.23
CA LEU A 67 15.84 -21.43 22.23
C LEU A 67 15.05 -21.25 23.54
N GLN A 68 14.66 -22.34 24.21
CA GLN A 68 13.99 -22.28 25.50
C GLN A 68 14.93 -21.82 26.63
N GLU A 69 16.14 -22.32 26.67
CA GLU A 69 17.17 -21.94 27.64
C GLU A 69 17.60 -20.48 27.44
N LEU A 70 17.83 -20.09 26.17
CA LEU A 70 18.14 -18.71 25.79
C LEU A 70 17.02 -17.76 26.21
N SER A 71 15.75 -18.15 26.00
CA SER A 71 14.58 -17.38 26.41
C SER A 71 14.55 -17.16 27.93
N LYS A 72 14.78 -18.20 28.73
CA LYS A 72 14.83 -18.09 30.20
C LYS A 72 15.94 -17.13 30.64
N SER A 73 17.14 -17.31 30.11
CA SER A 73 18.32 -16.53 30.48
C SER A 73 18.18 -15.04 30.08
N LEU A 74 17.70 -14.77 28.87
CA LEU A 74 17.51 -13.40 28.40
C LEU A 74 16.35 -12.70 29.14
N THR A 75 15.27 -13.41 29.42
CA THR A 75 14.13 -12.86 30.18
C THR A 75 14.56 -12.52 31.62
N ALA A 76 15.35 -13.38 32.26
CA ALA A 76 15.87 -13.12 33.60
C ALA A 76 16.81 -11.90 33.63
N ARG A 77 17.62 -11.70 32.58
CA ARG A 77 18.63 -10.64 32.51
C ARG A 77 18.11 -9.30 32.00
N PHE A 78 17.21 -9.31 31.02
CA PHE A 78 16.76 -8.11 30.28
C PHE A 78 15.25 -7.86 30.37
N GLY A 79 14.50 -8.68 31.09
CA GLY A 79 13.05 -8.52 31.28
C GLY A 79 12.21 -9.06 30.09
N ALA A 80 11.01 -8.52 29.97
CA ALA A 80 10.05 -8.96 28.94
C ALA A 80 10.53 -8.66 27.51
N GLY A 81 10.06 -9.46 26.56
CA GLY A 81 10.40 -9.31 25.13
C GLY A 81 11.24 -10.45 24.55
N TRP A 82 11.81 -11.32 25.38
CA TRP A 82 12.69 -12.43 24.97
C TRP A 82 12.03 -13.82 25.12
N SER A 83 10.68 -13.86 25.02
CA SER A 83 9.93 -15.11 25.07
C SER A 83 10.32 -16.05 23.94
N TYR A 84 10.16 -17.36 24.15
CA TYR A 84 10.41 -18.40 23.13
C TYR A 84 9.72 -18.10 21.77
N PRO A 85 8.43 -17.72 21.72
CA PRO A 85 7.80 -17.34 20.45
C PRO A 85 8.48 -16.14 19.78
N ASN A 86 8.96 -15.15 20.56
CA ASN A 86 9.64 -13.99 20.00
C ASN A 86 11.04 -14.35 19.47
N LEU A 87 11.81 -15.17 20.17
CA LEU A 87 13.11 -15.68 19.68
C LEU A 87 12.94 -16.51 18.41
N ARG A 88 11.85 -17.28 18.30
CA ARG A 88 11.51 -18.00 17.07
C ARG A 88 11.22 -17.08 15.90
N ASN A 89 10.51 -15.96 16.15
CA ASN A 89 10.28 -14.94 15.14
C ASN A 89 11.59 -14.22 14.75
N ILE A 90 12.45 -13.93 15.70
CA ILE A 90 13.78 -13.33 15.50
C ILE A 90 14.66 -14.23 14.62
N ARG A 91 14.72 -15.52 14.94
CA ARG A 91 15.40 -16.53 14.12
C ARG A 91 14.85 -16.59 12.68
N GLN A 92 13.51 -16.64 12.54
CA GLN A 92 12.85 -16.66 11.24
C GLN A 92 13.12 -15.37 10.45
N PHE A 93 13.18 -14.23 11.11
CA PHE A 93 13.50 -12.96 10.48
C PHE A 93 14.86 -13.01 9.78
N TYR A 94 15.89 -13.51 10.46
CA TYR A 94 17.20 -13.70 9.84
C TYR A 94 17.12 -14.63 8.64
N ILE A 95 16.49 -15.80 8.76
CA ILE A 95 16.37 -16.77 7.67
C ILE A 95 15.71 -16.16 6.42
N VAL A 96 14.66 -15.38 6.62
CA VAL A 96 13.91 -14.74 5.53
C VAL A 96 14.72 -13.64 4.83
N TYR A 97 15.50 -12.87 5.60
CA TYR A 97 16.20 -11.68 5.10
C TYR A 97 17.70 -11.91 4.84
N ALA A 98 18.28 -13.02 5.27
CA ALA A 98 19.71 -13.34 5.06
C ALA A 98 20.09 -13.41 3.57
N LYS A 99 19.20 -13.91 2.70
CA LYS A 99 19.43 -13.98 1.25
C LYS A 99 19.58 -12.61 0.56
N ARG A 100 19.07 -11.54 1.15
CA ARG A 100 19.28 -10.16 0.66
C ARG A 100 20.71 -9.68 0.90
N SER A 101 21.39 -10.24 1.88
CA SER A 101 22.75 -9.87 2.28
C SER A 101 23.83 -10.26 1.26
N THR A 102 23.55 -11.24 0.39
CA THR A 102 24.54 -11.78 -0.57
C THR A 102 24.71 -10.96 -1.84
N THR A 103 23.86 -9.97 -2.12
CA THR A 103 23.92 -9.15 -3.35
C THR A 103 24.27 -7.68 -3.09
N GLY A 104 25.30 -7.41 -2.29
CA GLY A 104 25.80 -6.04 -2.13
C GLY A 104 25.50 -5.37 -0.79
N CYS A 105 25.32 -6.14 0.27
CA CYS A 105 25.22 -5.58 1.61
C CYS A 105 26.60 -5.13 2.10
N PRO A 106 26.78 -3.84 2.47
CA PRO A 106 28.08 -3.34 2.98
C PRO A 106 28.45 -3.90 4.37
N PHE A 107 27.74 -4.95 4.86
CA PHE A 107 27.83 -5.43 6.24
C PHE A 107 28.51 -6.80 6.43
N GLU A 108 29.05 -7.43 5.39
CA GLU A 108 29.66 -8.76 5.53
C GLU A 108 30.88 -8.79 6.48
N ASN A 109 31.45 -7.64 6.83
CA ASN A 109 32.66 -7.55 7.68
C ASN A 109 32.59 -6.53 8.83
N LYS A 110 31.40 -6.03 9.22
CA LYS A 110 31.32 -5.05 10.31
C LYS A 110 30.74 -5.68 11.59
N ASN A 111 31.52 -5.66 12.65
CA ASN A 111 31.06 -6.00 14.01
C ASN A 111 29.80 -5.21 14.38
N ALA A 112 28.89 -5.81 15.15
CA ALA A 112 27.63 -5.20 15.60
C ALA A 112 27.81 -3.77 16.20
N ASN A 113 28.98 -3.45 16.73
CA ASN A 113 29.33 -2.12 17.27
C ASN A 113 29.57 -1.07 16.17
N GLN A 114 29.92 -1.46 14.95
CA GLN A 114 30.31 -0.53 13.89
C GLN A 114 29.09 0.01 13.12
N TRP A 115 27.97 -0.72 13.10
CA TRP A 115 26.74 -0.21 12.50
C TRP A 115 26.03 0.82 13.39
N LEU A 116 26.13 0.70 14.73
CA LEU A 116 25.65 1.71 15.69
C LEU A 116 26.33 3.06 15.46
N ALA A 117 27.60 3.05 15.06
CA ALA A 117 28.35 4.26 14.76
C ALA A 117 28.03 4.87 13.38
N ASN A 118 27.66 4.04 12.39
CA ASN A 118 27.44 4.44 10.99
C ASN A 118 25.97 4.59 10.60
N SER A 119 25.02 4.48 11.54
CA SER A 119 23.56 4.59 11.28
C SER A 119 23.09 6.01 10.88
N LYS A 120 24.00 6.92 10.54
CA LYS A 120 23.68 8.30 10.15
C LYS A 120 23.24 8.46 8.70
N ASP A 121 23.54 7.51 7.81
CA ASP A 121 23.12 7.55 6.40
C ASP A 121 21.77 6.86 6.23
N SER A 122 20.69 7.65 6.25
CA SER A 122 19.30 7.18 6.13
C SER A 122 18.99 6.48 4.80
N ASP A 123 19.71 6.80 3.73
CA ASP A 123 19.41 6.28 2.38
C ASP A 123 19.92 4.85 2.16
N ASN A 124 20.91 4.39 2.91
CA ASN A 124 21.53 3.07 2.75
C ASN A 124 21.12 2.07 3.84
N GLN A 125 19.99 2.30 4.53
CA GLN A 125 19.50 1.40 5.56
C GLN A 125 18.77 0.21 4.94
N MET A 126 19.23 -1.03 5.27
CA MET A 126 18.59 -2.27 4.86
C MET A 126 17.17 -2.41 5.43
N PHE A 127 16.94 -1.95 6.67
CA PHE A 127 15.67 -2.04 7.37
C PHE A 127 15.12 -0.65 7.67
N LYS A 128 14.00 -0.30 7.02
CA LYS A 128 13.35 1.02 7.11
C LYS A 128 12.04 1.00 7.91
N LEU A 129 11.56 -0.17 8.30
CA LEU A 129 10.29 -0.35 9.00
C LEU A 129 10.50 -0.79 10.45
N SER A 130 9.45 -0.69 11.28
CA SER A 130 9.49 -1.18 12.65
C SER A 130 9.39 -2.70 12.72
N TRP A 131 9.81 -3.30 13.84
CA TRP A 131 9.71 -4.73 14.09
C TRP A 131 8.29 -5.29 13.86
N SER A 132 7.28 -4.54 14.25
CA SER A 132 5.89 -4.96 14.09
C SER A 132 5.44 -5.08 12.63
N HIS A 133 6.03 -4.33 11.70
CA HIS A 133 5.82 -4.47 10.27
C HIS A 133 6.52 -5.74 9.74
N TYR A 134 7.76 -5.98 10.15
CA TYR A 134 8.50 -7.18 9.75
C TYR A 134 7.84 -8.46 10.24
N LEU A 135 7.15 -8.47 11.38
CA LEU A 135 6.35 -9.60 11.83
C LEU A 135 5.18 -9.95 10.88
N ILE A 136 4.65 -8.97 10.14
CA ILE A 136 3.63 -9.19 9.11
C ILE A 136 4.32 -9.67 7.82
N LEU A 137 5.36 -8.97 7.38
CA LEU A 137 6.07 -9.24 6.13
C LEU A 137 6.66 -10.65 6.09
N MET A 138 7.21 -11.15 7.21
CA MET A 138 7.75 -12.50 7.30
C MET A 138 6.72 -13.61 7.04
N ARG A 139 5.42 -13.32 7.17
CA ARG A 139 4.33 -14.27 6.91
C ARG A 139 3.90 -14.28 5.44
N VAL A 140 4.43 -13.36 4.64
CA VAL A 140 4.23 -13.36 3.20
C VAL A 140 5.27 -14.32 2.60
N GLU A 141 4.83 -15.45 2.10
CA GLU A 141 5.70 -16.52 1.60
C GLU A 141 6.40 -16.11 0.30
N ASN A 142 5.66 -15.54 -0.64
CA ASN A 142 6.20 -15.06 -1.91
C ASN A 142 7.17 -13.90 -1.67
N SER A 143 8.42 -14.02 -2.15
CA SER A 143 9.48 -13.03 -1.97
C SER A 143 9.18 -11.70 -2.65
N ASP A 144 8.55 -11.76 -3.83
CA ASP A 144 8.25 -10.59 -4.66
C ASP A 144 7.10 -9.79 -4.05
N ALA A 145 6.04 -10.49 -3.62
CA ALA A 145 4.96 -9.90 -2.85
C ALA A 145 5.48 -9.24 -1.55
N ARG A 146 6.38 -9.91 -0.84
CA ARG A 146 7.00 -9.36 0.38
C ARG A 146 7.81 -8.10 0.07
N SER A 147 8.61 -8.11 -0.98
CA SER A 147 9.39 -6.95 -1.43
C SER A 147 8.47 -5.79 -1.80
N PHE A 148 7.42 -6.05 -2.58
CA PHE A 148 6.39 -5.08 -2.93
C PHE A 148 5.76 -4.44 -1.69
N TYR A 149 5.25 -5.24 -0.74
CA TYR A 149 4.63 -4.71 0.47
C TYR A 149 5.60 -3.90 1.34
N GLU A 150 6.88 -4.28 1.37
CA GLU A 150 7.90 -3.54 2.11
C GLU A 150 8.15 -2.16 1.46
N ILE A 151 8.32 -2.11 0.14
CA ILE A 151 8.51 -0.88 -0.63
C ILE A 151 7.30 0.05 -0.45
N GLU A 152 6.09 -0.48 -0.67
CA GLU A 152 4.85 0.30 -0.53
C GLU A 152 4.67 0.84 0.90
N CYS A 153 4.97 0.02 1.90
CA CYS A 153 4.88 0.42 3.30
C CYS A 153 5.82 1.59 3.63
N VAL A 154 7.04 1.57 3.07
CA VAL A 154 8.01 2.67 3.23
C VAL A 154 7.54 3.92 2.49
N GLN A 155 7.19 3.80 1.21
CA GLN A 155 6.82 4.93 0.36
C GLN A 155 5.55 5.64 0.82
N GLN A 156 4.55 4.87 1.25
CA GLN A 156 3.25 5.39 1.68
C GLN A 156 3.13 5.53 3.20
N GLN A 157 4.19 5.22 3.94
CA GLN A 157 4.24 5.31 5.41
C GLN A 157 3.08 4.55 6.09
N TRP A 158 2.77 3.36 5.60
CA TRP A 158 1.67 2.57 6.16
C TRP A 158 1.91 2.22 7.61
N SER A 159 0.89 2.41 8.43
CA SER A 159 0.84 1.84 9.76
C SER A 159 0.75 0.31 9.71
N LYS A 160 1.09 -0.36 10.81
CA LYS A 160 0.92 -1.82 10.95
C LYS A 160 -0.48 -2.30 10.52
N ARG A 161 -1.54 -1.54 10.86
CA ARG A 161 -2.93 -1.90 10.51
C ARG A 161 -3.17 -1.81 9.01
N GLN A 162 -2.68 -0.76 8.37
CA GLN A 162 -2.77 -0.58 6.93
C GLN A 162 -2.01 -1.66 6.18
N LEU A 163 -0.76 -1.95 6.56
CA LEU A 163 0.01 -3.05 5.98
C LEU A 163 -0.73 -4.39 6.14
N SER A 164 -1.23 -4.69 7.34
CA SER A 164 -1.99 -5.92 7.59
C SER A 164 -3.22 -6.05 6.70
N ARG A 165 -3.94 -4.94 6.48
CA ARG A 165 -5.08 -4.91 5.56
C ARG A 165 -4.66 -5.15 4.13
N GLN A 166 -3.62 -4.46 3.63
CA GLN A 166 -3.18 -4.60 2.25
C GLN A 166 -2.68 -6.02 1.94
N VAL A 167 -1.98 -6.64 2.88
CA VAL A 167 -1.60 -8.06 2.78
C VAL A 167 -2.83 -8.97 2.83
N GLY A 168 -3.80 -8.66 3.70
CA GLY A 168 -5.05 -9.44 3.84
C GLY A 168 -5.96 -9.32 2.62
N SER A 169 -6.01 -8.16 1.96
CA SER A 169 -6.76 -7.95 0.72
C SER A 169 -6.02 -8.38 -0.55
N CYS A 170 -4.84 -9.02 -0.41
CA CYS A 170 -4.04 -9.54 -1.52
C CYS A 170 -3.75 -8.47 -2.59
N LEU A 171 -3.32 -7.27 -2.14
CA LEU A 171 -3.08 -6.15 -3.07
C LEU A 171 -2.07 -6.51 -4.16
N TYR A 172 -0.96 -7.18 -3.81
CA TYR A 172 0.05 -7.58 -4.78
C TYR A 172 -0.53 -8.51 -5.85
N GLU A 173 -1.24 -9.53 -5.42
CA GLU A 173 -1.83 -10.54 -6.31
C GLU A 173 -2.88 -9.92 -7.23
N ARG A 174 -3.72 -9.01 -6.73
CA ARG A 174 -4.71 -8.29 -7.54
C ARG A 174 -4.05 -7.38 -8.59
N LEU A 175 -2.98 -6.68 -8.22
CA LEU A 175 -2.22 -5.87 -9.17
C LEU A 175 -1.46 -6.72 -10.18
N ALA A 176 -0.88 -7.83 -9.75
CA ALA A 176 -0.16 -8.75 -10.64
C ALA A 176 -1.06 -9.34 -11.73
N LEU A 177 -2.28 -9.78 -11.37
CA LEU A 177 -3.25 -10.35 -12.33
C LEU A 177 -3.83 -9.34 -13.33
N SER A 178 -3.67 -8.04 -13.09
CA SER A 178 -4.15 -6.97 -13.99
C SER A 178 -3.04 -6.36 -14.87
N ARG A 179 -1.83 -6.91 -14.85
CA ARG A 179 -0.63 -6.35 -15.51
C ARG A 179 0.11 -7.41 -16.32
N ASP A 180 0.94 -6.97 -17.25
CA ASP A 180 1.90 -7.85 -17.92
C ASP A 180 3.07 -8.23 -16.99
N LYS A 181 3.89 -9.21 -17.44
CA LYS A 181 4.97 -9.78 -16.60
C LYS A 181 6.03 -8.74 -16.24
N ASP A 182 6.41 -7.87 -17.16
CA ASP A 182 7.44 -6.87 -16.92
C ASP A 182 6.96 -5.85 -15.88
N GLU A 183 5.69 -5.46 -15.93
CA GLU A 183 5.06 -4.62 -14.92
C GLU A 183 4.97 -5.33 -13.56
N VAL A 184 4.72 -6.64 -13.53
CA VAL A 184 4.73 -7.43 -12.26
C VAL A 184 6.12 -7.50 -11.66
N MET A 185 7.16 -7.69 -12.47
CA MET A 185 8.54 -7.65 -11.99
C MET A 185 8.94 -6.26 -11.47
N ARG A 186 8.44 -5.19 -12.08
CA ARG A 186 8.60 -3.81 -11.58
C ARG A 186 7.91 -3.62 -10.22
N LEU A 187 6.72 -4.19 -10.01
CA LEU A 187 6.03 -4.14 -8.71
C LEU A 187 6.91 -4.65 -7.56
N ALA A 188 7.64 -5.74 -7.77
CA ALA A 188 8.51 -6.33 -6.75
C ALA A 188 9.77 -5.49 -6.47
N LYS A 189 10.24 -4.70 -7.44
CA LYS A 189 11.48 -3.91 -7.36
C LYS A 189 11.26 -2.46 -6.97
N GLU A 190 10.19 -1.85 -7.45
CA GLU A 190 9.93 -0.41 -7.39
C GLU A 190 8.63 -0.07 -6.62
N GLY A 191 7.77 -1.06 -6.39
CA GLY A 191 6.41 -0.84 -5.93
C GLY A 191 5.49 -0.41 -7.06
N GLN A 192 4.30 0.09 -6.70
CA GLN A 192 3.34 0.61 -7.67
C GLN A 192 3.80 1.98 -8.18
N THR A 193 4.07 2.10 -9.48
CA THR A 193 4.24 3.37 -10.20
C THR A 193 2.90 3.80 -10.81
N ILE A 194 2.66 5.10 -10.88
CA ILE A 194 1.45 5.70 -11.46
C ILE A 194 1.91 6.63 -12.57
N GLU A 195 1.80 6.16 -13.81
CA GLU A 195 2.27 6.86 -15.00
C GLU A 195 1.13 7.12 -16.01
N LYS A 196 0.14 6.21 -16.06
CA LYS A 196 -0.99 6.23 -17.00
C LYS A 196 -2.32 6.04 -16.26
N PRO A 197 -3.46 6.44 -16.84
CA PRO A 197 -4.78 6.29 -16.22
C PRO A 197 -5.11 4.86 -15.76
N SER A 198 -4.73 3.83 -16.52
CA SER A 198 -4.94 2.43 -16.15
C SER A 198 -4.25 2.03 -14.84
N ASP A 199 -3.20 2.71 -14.42
CA ASP A 199 -2.45 2.37 -13.20
C ASP A 199 -3.23 2.68 -11.92
N VAL A 200 -4.21 3.57 -12.00
CA VAL A 200 -5.09 3.91 -10.87
C VAL A 200 -6.37 3.06 -10.84
N ILE A 201 -6.62 2.28 -11.89
CA ILE A 201 -7.80 1.42 -11.97
C ILE A 201 -7.49 0.08 -11.31
N LYS A 202 -8.29 -0.29 -10.31
CA LYS A 202 -8.24 -1.60 -9.66
C LYS A 202 -9.57 -2.31 -9.86
N SER A 203 -9.55 -3.53 -10.31
CA SER A 203 -10.75 -4.33 -10.50
C SER A 203 -10.50 -5.78 -10.06
N PRO A 204 -11.19 -6.27 -9.03
CA PRO A 204 -12.16 -5.53 -8.20
C PRO A 204 -11.51 -4.63 -7.14
N LEU A 205 -12.19 -3.54 -6.78
CA LEU A 205 -11.94 -2.82 -5.55
C LEU A 205 -12.47 -3.62 -4.36
N THR A 206 -11.70 -3.74 -3.29
CA THR A 206 -12.09 -4.52 -2.10
C THR A 206 -12.60 -3.58 -1.01
N LEU A 207 -13.90 -3.60 -0.77
CA LEU A 207 -14.61 -2.67 0.12
C LEU A 207 -15.14 -3.33 1.41
N GLU A 208 -14.50 -4.40 1.86
CA GLU A 208 -14.85 -5.18 3.06
C GLU A 208 -14.92 -4.31 4.32
N PHE A 209 -14.12 -3.24 4.37
CA PHE A 209 -14.07 -2.30 5.50
C PHE A 209 -15.34 -1.49 5.69
N LEU A 210 -16.22 -1.45 4.68
CA LEU A 210 -17.53 -0.80 4.82
C LEU A 210 -18.44 -1.55 5.78
N GLY A 211 -18.21 -2.85 6.02
CA GLY A 211 -19.01 -3.68 6.91
C GLY A 211 -20.43 -3.96 6.38
N LEU A 212 -20.61 -3.79 5.07
CA LEU A 212 -21.85 -4.14 4.38
C LEU A 212 -21.90 -5.65 4.13
N LYS A 213 -23.10 -6.26 4.25
CA LYS A 213 -23.27 -7.71 4.00
C LYS A 213 -23.28 -7.97 2.50
N PRO A 214 -22.51 -8.94 1.98
CA PRO A 214 -22.44 -9.21 0.53
C PRO A 214 -23.79 -9.55 -0.13
N ASP A 215 -24.66 -10.25 0.61
CA ASP A 215 -25.93 -10.78 0.07
C ASP A 215 -27.12 -9.81 0.23
N ALA A 216 -26.91 -8.59 0.71
CA ALA A 216 -27.97 -7.63 0.92
C ALA A 216 -28.01 -6.58 -0.19
N THR A 217 -29.19 -6.28 -0.69
CA THR A 217 -29.40 -5.19 -1.64
C THR A 217 -29.22 -3.83 -0.96
N TYR A 218 -28.39 -2.98 -1.51
CA TYR A 218 -28.14 -1.62 -1.02
C TYR A 218 -28.51 -0.60 -2.08
N SER A 219 -29.00 0.56 -1.64
CA SER A 219 -29.11 1.73 -2.52
C SER A 219 -27.74 2.38 -2.72
N GLU A 220 -27.55 3.04 -3.86
CA GLU A 220 -26.33 3.84 -4.15
C GLU A 220 -26.03 4.83 -3.03
N SER A 221 -27.05 5.53 -2.52
CA SER A 221 -26.89 6.46 -1.38
C SER A 221 -26.38 5.78 -0.10
N LYS A 222 -26.73 4.52 0.14
CA LYS A 222 -26.23 3.79 1.32
C LYS A 222 -24.78 3.40 1.13
N LEU A 223 -24.40 2.93 -0.05
CA LEU A 223 -23.02 2.63 -0.41
C LEU A 223 -22.15 3.88 -0.33
N GLU A 224 -22.59 5.00 -0.90
CA GLU A 224 -21.93 6.29 -0.85
C GLU A 224 -21.72 6.78 0.58
N ASN A 225 -22.76 6.75 1.44
CA ASN A 225 -22.63 7.12 2.85
C ASN A 225 -21.64 6.24 3.60
N ALA A 226 -21.61 4.95 3.32
CA ALA A 226 -20.62 4.04 3.91
C ALA A 226 -19.20 4.37 3.47
N ILE A 227 -18.96 4.69 2.19
CA ILE A 227 -17.66 5.13 1.67
C ILE A 227 -17.23 6.43 2.35
N ILE A 228 -18.10 7.45 2.42
CA ILE A 228 -17.80 8.73 3.07
C ILE A 228 -17.41 8.51 4.55
N SER A 229 -18.16 7.68 5.26
CA SER A 229 -17.86 7.39 6.69
C SER A 229 -16.51 6.68 6.91
N LYS A 230 -15.96 6.07 5.85
CA LYS A 230 -14.71 5.28 5.85
C LYS A 230 -13.69 5.82 4.82
N MET A 231 -13.74 7.11 4.54
CA MET A 231 -12.94 7.75 3.48
C MET A 231 -11.44 7.43 3.57
N GLN A 232 -10.86 7.35 4.76
CA GLN A 232 -9.44 7.00 4.90
C GLN A 232 -9.14 5.59 4.38
N GLN A 233 -10.02 4.61 4.64
CA GLN A 233 -9.87 3.25 4.14
C GLN A 233 -10.13 3.19 2.63
N PHE A 234 -11.08 3.98 2.14
CA PHE A 234 -11.36 4.07 0.71
C PHE A 234 -10.18 4.68 -0.07
N LEU A 235 -9.59 5.76 0.42
CA LEU A 235 -8.37 6.35 -0.15
C LEU A 235 -7.19 5.36 -0.15
N LEU A 236 -7.04 4.56 0.93
CA LEU A 236 -6.04 3.51 0.99
C LEU A 236 -6.29 2.43 -0.07
N GLU A 237 -7.54 2.08 -0.32
CA GLU A 237 -7.91 1.12 -1.36
C GLU A 237 -7.72 1.70 -2.76
N LEU A 238 -8.11 2.94 -3.02
CA LEU A 238 -7.85 3.62 -4.29
C LEU A 238 -6.35 3.65 -4.61
N GLY A 239 -5.51 3.96 -3.63
CA GLY A 239 -4.06 3.92 -3.74
C GLY A 239 -3.38 5.28 -3.80
N LYS A 240 -2.26 5.34 -4.52
CA LYS A 240 -1.37 6.52 -4.52
C LYS A 240 -1.98 7.74 -5.21
N GLY A 241 -1.75 8.90 -4.62
CA GLY A 241 -1.98 10.19 -5.24
C GLY A 241 -3.40 10.74 -5.14
N PHE A 242 -4.36 9.99 -4.63
CA PHE A 242 -5.75 10.43 -4.52
C PHE A 242 -5.96 11.45 -3.40
N LEU A 243 -6.65 12.52 -3.73
CA LEU A 243 -7.16 13.55 -2.83
C LEU A 243 -8.68 13.63 -3.01
N PHE A 244 -9.44 13.58 -1.93
CA PHE A 244 -10.88 13.74 -1.97
C PHE A 244 -11.23 15.21 -2.09
N GLU A 245 -12.03 15.61 -3.09
CA GLU A 245 -12.45 16.97 -3.31
C GLU A 245 -13.90 17.18 -2.85
N ALA A 246 -14.83 16.40 -3.41
CA ALA A 246 -16.25 16.65 -3.18
C ALA A 246 -17.07 15.36 -3.25
N ARG A 247 -18.23 15.44 -2.61
CA ARG A 247 -19.34 14.50 -2.69
C ARG A 247 -20.53 15.17 -3.36
N GLN A 248 -21.30 14.44 -4.18
CA GLN A 248 -22.52 14.92 -4.85
C GLN A 248 -22.30 16.30 -5.49
N LYS A 249 -21.20 16.38 -6.26
CA LYS A 249 -20.79 17.63 -6.89
C LYS A 249 -21.77 17.99 -8.00
N ARG A 250 -22.60 19.02 -7.75
CA ARG A 250 -23.55 19.53 -8.73
C ARG A 250 -22.84 20.36 -9.78
N PHE A 251 -23.24 20.16 -11.03
CA PHE A 251 -23.03 21.10 -12.12
C PHE A 251 -24.33 21.27 -12.93
N THR A 252 -24.47 22.40 -13.62
CA THR A 252 -25.64 22.71 -14.42
C THR A 252 -25.19 22.85 -15.87
N PHE A 253 -25.86 22.18 -16.77
CA PHE A 253 -25.62 22.30 -18.19
C PHE A 253 -26.96 22.24 -18.92
N ASP A 254 -27.22 23.21 -19.81
CA ASP A 254 -28.47 23.33 -20.59
C ASP A 254 -29.74 23.27 -19.70
N GLU A 255 -29.75 24.04 -18.60
CA GLU A 255 -30.81 24.14 -17.59
C GLU A 255 -30.97 22.89 -16.70
N ASP A 256 -30.38 21.76 -17.04
CA ASP A 256 -30.42 20.52 -16.26
C ASP A 256 -29.30 20.46 -15.19
N ASN A 257 -29.65 19.81 -14.07
CA ASN A 257 -28.73 19.62 -12.96
C ASN A 257 -28.23 18.18 -12.91
N TYR A 258 -26.93 18.03 -12.88
CA TYR A 258 -26.24 16.76 -12.79
C TYR A 258 -25.42 16.69 -11.51
N TYR A 259 -25.20 15.48 -11.01
CA TYR A 259 -24.46 15.24 -9.77
C TYR A 259 -23.46 14.13 -9.98
N VAL A 260 -22.20 14.39 -9.63
CA VAL A 260 -21.16 13.37 -9.58
C VAL A 260 -21.06 12.87 -8.15
N ASP A 261 -21.17 11.57 -7.93
CA ASP A 261 -21.21 11.00 -6.58
C ASP A 261 -19.97 11.35 -5.77
N LEU A 262 -18.76 11.07 -6.29
CA LEU A 262 -17.50 11.34 -5.63
C LEU A 262 -16.52 11.97 -6.63
N VAL A 263 -15.92 13.09 -6.24
CA VAL A 263 -14.88 13.77 -7.00
C VAL A 263 -13.57 13.68 -6.25
N PHE A 264 -12.54 13.19 -6.94
CA PHE A 264 -11.18 13.15 -6.47
C PHE A 264 -10.25 13.89 -7.43
N TYR A 265 -9.07 14.24 -6.94
CA TYR A 265 -7.96 14.69 -7.74
C TYR A 265 -6.78 13.73 -7.55
N ASN A 266 -6.17 13.25 -8.62
CA ASN A 266 -4.96 12.45 -8.51
C ASN A 266 -3.74 13.31 -8.81
N ARG A 267 -2.95 13.62 -7.76
CA ARG A 267 -1.79 14.51 -7.84
C ARG A 267 -0.62 13.96 -8.66
N LEU A 268 -0.53 12.63 -8.85
CA LEU A 268 0.54 11.99 -9.61
C LEU A 268 0.24 12.06 -11.12
N LEU A 269 -1.01 11.85 -11.49
CA LEU A 269 -1.49 12.00 -12.85
C LEU A 269 -1.84 13.45 -13.19
N GLN A 270 -1.98 14.32 -12.20
CA GLN A 270 -2.42 15.72 -12.35
C GLN A 270 -3.76 15.83 -13.09
N CYS A 271 -4.76 15.06 -12.65
CA CYS A 271 -6.10 15.04 -13.28
C CYS A 271 -7.20 14.83 -12.25
N TYR A 272 -8.41 15.24 -12.61
CA TYR A 272 -9.62 14.86 -11.90
C TYR A 272 -9.94 13.39 -12.09
N VAL A 273 -10.50 12.77 -11.06
CA VAL A 273 -11.02 11.40 -11.10
C VAL A 273 -12.46 11.44 -10.57
N LEU A 274 -13.41 11.18 -11.44
CA LEU A 274 -14.84 11.15 -11.13
C LEU A 274 -15.24 9.72 -10.88
N ILE A 275 -15.91 9.45 -9.77
CA ILE A 275 -16.42 8.12 -9.43
C ILE A 275 -17.93 8.20 -9.30
N ASP A 276 -18.65 7.38 -10.05
CA ASP A 276 -20.08 7.18 -9.96
C ASP A 276 -20.37 5.75 -9.50
N LEU A 277 -21.27 5.62 -8.53
CA LEU A 277 -21.53 4.36 -7.83
C LEU A 277 -22.78 3.69 -8.42
N LYS A 278 -22.64 2.42 -8.76
CA LYS A 278 -23.75 1.60 -9.26
C LYS A 278 -23.90 0.34 -8.42
N THR A 279 -25.08 0.11 -7.90
CA THR A 279 -25.40 -1.10 -7.11
C THR A 279 -25.96 -2.22 -7.97
N ASP A 280 -26.27 -1.92 -9.22
CA ASP A 280 -26.79 -2.86 -10.20
C ASP A 280 -25.77 -3.17 -11.31
N LYS A 281 -26.23 -3.90 -12.32
CA LYS A 281 -25.45 -4.17 -13.53
C LYS A 281 -25.27 -2.89 -14.33
N LEU A 282 -24.03 -2.69 -14.78
CA LEU A 282 -23.68 -1.56 -15.64
C LEU A 282 -24.50 -1.54 -16.93
N SER A 283 -25.06 -0.38 -17.28
CA SER A 283 -25.81 -0.13 -18.49
C SER A 283 -25.06 0.83 -19.45
N HIS A 284 -25.46 0.86 -20.71
CA HIS A 284 -24.91 1.83 -21.67
C HIS A 284 -25.25 3.28 -21.32
N GLN A 285 -26.35 3.51 -20.59
CA GLN A 285 -26.75 4.84 -20.10
C GLN A 285 -25.77 5.35 -19.06
N ASP A 286 -25.31 4.50 -18.13
CA ASP A 286 -24.31 4.85 -17.11
C ASP A 286 -22.98 5.26 -17.75
N LEU A 287 -22.56 4.52 -18.81
CA LEU A 287 -21.35 4.85 -19.58
C LEU A 287 -21.48 6.21 -20.28
N GLY A 288 -22.64 6.47 -20.90
CA GLY A 288 -22.93 7.75 -21.56
C GLY A 288 -22.96 8.91 -20.56
N GLN A 289 -23.56 8.72 -19.40
CA GLN A 289 -23.60 9.70 -18.31
C GLN A 289 -22.19 10.04 -17.81
N MET A 290 -21.37 9.03 -17.53
CA MET A 290 -19.98 9.24 -17.09
C MET A 290 -19.16 9.94 -18.17
N GLN A 291 -19.31 9.57 -19.44
CA GLN A 291 -18.64 10.26 -20.55
C GLN A 291 -19.02 11.75 -20.62
N MET A 292 -20.29 12.08 -20.38
CA MET A 292 -20.74 13.46 -20.31
C MET A 292 -20.08 14.19 -19.13
N TYR A 293 -19.97 13.56 -17.96
CA TYR A 293 -19.29 14.15 -16.79
C TYR A 293 -17.81 14.43 -17.07
N VAL A 294 -17.10 13.46 -17.64
CA VAL A 294 -15.69 13.64 -18.06
C VAL A 294 -15.56 14.80 -19.05
N ASN A 295 -16.41 14.84 -20.08
CA ASN A 295 -16.40 15.90 -21.08
C ASN A 295 -16.69 17.28 -20.48
N TYR A 296 -17.60 17.36 -19.49
CA TYR A 296 -17.88 18.62 -18.79
C TYR A 296 -16.65 19.10 -18.00
N TYR A 297 -16.01 18.20 -17.23
CA TYR A 297 -14.82 18.55 -16.48
C TYR A 297 -13.67 18.97 -17.39
N ASP A 298 -13.45 18.28 -18.50
CA ASP A 298 -12.39 18.60 -19.46
C ASP A 298 -12.58 19.95 -20.16
N ARG A 299 -13.83 20.36 -20.38
CA ARG A 299 -14.14 21.60 -21.09
C ARG A 299 -14.28 22.82 -20.19
N PHE A 300 -14.76 22.62 -18.95
CA PHE A 300 -15.22 23.73 -18.12
C PHE A 300 -14.59 23.80 -16.72
N VAL A 301 -13.94 22.74 -16.24
CA VAL A 301 -13.44 22.65 -14.85
C VAL A 301 -11.93 22.59 -14.81
N LYS A 302 -11.29 21.65 -15.54
CA LYS A 302 -9.86 21.47 -15.49
C LYS A 302 -9.08 22.66 -16.05
N GLN A 303 -7.88 22.85 -15.55
CA GLN A 303 -6.95 23.87 -16.06
C GLN A 303 -6.15 23.32 -17.26
N ASP A 304 -5.56 24.23 -18.06
CA ASP A 304 -4.81 23.86 -19.27
C ASP A 304 -3.62 22.93 -19.01
N PHE A 305 -3.00 23.01 -17.86
CA PHE A 305 -1.86 22.17 -17.47
C PHE A 305 -2.27 20.78 -16.99
N GLU A 306 -3.56 20.57 -16.69
CA GLU A 306 -4.05 19.30 -16.17
C GLU A 306 -4.31 18.30 -17.30
N LYS A 307 -4.07 17.04 -16.97
CA LYS A 307 -4.34 15.91 -17.87
C LYS A 307 -5.84 15.67 -18.02
N PRO A 308 -6.28 14.93 -19.04
CA PRO A 308 -7.67 14.57 -19.20
C PRO A 308 -8.27 13.92 -17.96
N THR A 309 -9.50 14.27 -17.66
CA THR A 309 -10.27 13.73 -16.53
C THR A 309 -10.53 12.24 -16.70
N ILE A 310 -10.43 11.49 -15.61
CA ILE A 310 -10.73 10.05 -15.58
C ILE A 310 -12.11 9.85 -14.97
N GLY A 311 -12.97 9.08 -15.64
CA GLY A 311 -14.26 8.62 -15.12
C GLY A 311 -14.17 7.15 -14.70
N ILE A 312 -14.65 6.80 -13.51
CA ILE A 312 -14.72 5.44 -13.00
C ILE A 312 -16.16 5.11 -12.61
N LEU A 313 -16.77 4.15 -13.30
CA LEU A 313 -18.01 3.55 -12.89
C LEU A 313 -17.71 2.38 -11.95
N LEU A 314 -18.03 2.54 -10.69
CA LEU A 314 -17.81 1.53 -9.66
C LEU A 314 -19.10 0.72 -9.48
N CYS A 315 -19.12 -0.52 -9.99
CA CYS A 315 -20.30 -1.37 -10.07
C CYS A 315 -20.07 -2.73 -9.39
N GLU A 316 -21.13 -3.39 -8.98
CA GLU A 316 -21.04 -4.74 -8.41
C GLU A 316 -20.57 -5.76 -9.46
N SER A 317 -21.05 -5.62 -10.70
CA SER A 317 -20.70 -6.50 -11.81
C SER A 317 -20.48 -5.69 -13.07
N LYS A 318 -19.29 -5.82 -13.68
CA LYS A 318 -18.96 -5.19 -14.96
C LYS A 318 -19.20 -6.15 -16.14
N ASN A 319 -19.43 -5.55 -17.30
CA ASN A 319 -19.47 -6.27 -18.58
C ASN A 319 -18.47 -5.61 -19.52
N ASP A 320 -17.31 -6.23 -19.68
CA ASP A 320 -16.22 -5.67 -20.48
C ASP A 320 -16.61 -5.49 -21.95
N ALA A 321 -17.38 -6.42 -22.54
CA ALA A 321 -17.86 -6.31 -23.90
C ALA A 321 -18.81 -5.11 -24.11
N LEU A 322 -19.65 -4.79 -23.12
CA LEU A 322 -20.51 -3.62 -23.15
C LEU A 322 -19.66 -2.33 -23.11
N VAL A 323 -18.64 -2.29 -22.26
CA VAL A 323 -17.74 -1.13 -22.14
C VAL A 323 -17.00 -0.89 -23.45
N GLU A 324 -16.39 -1.91 -24.03
CA GLU A 324 -15.65 -1.83 -25.29
C GLU A 324 -16.52 -1.42 -26.48
N LEU A 325 -17.76 -1.89 -26.51
CA LEU A 325 -18.69 -1.57 -27.60
C LEU A 325 -19.27 -0.15 -27.48
N THR A 326 -19.41 0.36 -26.27
CA THR A 326 -20.09 1.64 -25.99
C THR A 326 -19.13 2.82 -26.00
N LEU A 327 -17.92 2.65 -25.51
CA LEU A 327 -16.95 3.75 -25.37
C LEU A 327 -15.97 3.81 -26.54
N PRO A 328 -15.56 5.01 -26.98
CA PRO A 328 -14.45 5.19 -27.90
C PRO A 328 -13.14 4.58 -27.32
N LYS A 329 -12.24 4.13 -28.20
CA LYS A 329 -10.94 3.53 -27.80
C LYS A 329 -10.02 4.48 -27.01
N ASP A 330 -10.18 5.76 -27.20
CA ASP A 330 -9.44 6.86 -26.52
C ASP A 330 -10.22 7.44 -25.32
N SER A 331 -11.32 6.80 -24.92
CA SER A 331 -12.08 7.23 -23.75
C SER A 331 -11.28 7.06 -22.47
N HIS A 332 -11.38 8.04 -21.57
CA HIS A 332 -10.86 7.98 -20.22
C HIS A 332 -11.92 7.54 -19.19
N VAL A 333 -12.95 6.84 -19.64
CA VAL A 333 -13.98 6.23 -18.79
C VAL A 333 -13.71 4.74 -18.62
N TYR A 334 -13.72 4.30 -17.38
CA TYR A 334 -13.43 2.93 -16.99
C TYR A 334 -14.55 2.37 -16.14
N ALA A 335 -14.80 1.07 -16.25
CA ALA A 335 -15.63 0.34 -15.31
C ALA A 335 -14.77 -0.50 -14.38
N SER A 336 -15.02 -0.42 -13.09
CA SER A 336 -14.36 -1.22 -12.08
C SER A 336 -15.40 -1.95 -11.23
N ALA A 337 -15.24 -3.26 -11.09
CA ALA A 337 -16.05 -4.02 -10.15
C ALA A 337 -15.60 -3.73 -8.70
N TYR A 338 -16.54 -3.85 -7.75
CA TYR A 338 -16.20 -3.89 -6.32
C TYR A 338 -16.68 -5.18 -5.68
N GLN A 339 -16.07 -5.53 -4.56
CA GLN A 339 -16.50 -6.64 -3.71
C GLN A 339 -16.51 -6.23 -2.23
N LEU A 340 -17.51 -6.69 -1.50
CA LEU A 340 -17.74 -6.34 -0.08
C LEU A 340 -17.09 -7.33 0.89
N TYR A 341 -16.24 -8.22 0.40
CA TYR A 341 -15.54 -9.26 1.16
C TYR A 341 -14.06 -9.34 0.76
N LEU A 342 -13.26 -9.93 1.63
CA LEU A 342 -11.86 -10.17 1.30
C LEU A 342 -11.75 -11.30 0.27
N PRO A 343 -10.86 -11.17 -0.72
CA PRO A 343 -10.63 -12.21 -1.71
C PRO A 343 -10.07 -13.48 -1.07
N ASP A 344 -10.32 -14.62 -1.70
CA ASP A 344 -9.67 -15.88 -1.33
C ASP A 344 -8.18 -15.82 -1.67
N LYS A 345 -7.38 -15.72 -0.63
CA LYS A 345 -5.92 -15.57 -0.74
C LYS A 345 -5.27 -16.77 -1.43
N ALA A 346 -5.70 -17.99 -1.11
CA ALA A 346 -5.12 -19.20 -1.67
C ALA A 346 -5.40 -19.30 -3.17
N LEU A 347 -6.63 -18.96 -3.57
CA LEU A 347 -7.04 -18.93 -4.96
C LEU A 347 -6.25 -17.87 -5.76
N LEU A 348 -6.12 -16.65 -5.25
CA LEU A 348 -5.36 -15.60 -5.95
C LEU A 348 -3.87 -15.96 -6.08
N GLN A 349 -3.28 -16.49 -5.03
CA GLN A 349 -1.88 -16.90 -5.05
C GLN A 349 -1.64 -18.06 -6.03
N ALA A 350 -2.56 -19.02 -6.12
CA ALA A 350 -2.51 -20.09 -7.10
C ALA A 350 -2.58 -19.55 -8.53
N LYS A 351 -3.52 -18.64 -8.83
CA LYS A 351 -3.64 -18.01 -10.14
C LYS A 351 -2.39 -17.21 -10.56
N VAL A 352 -1.78 -16.45 -9.65
CA VAL A 352 -0.53 -15.73 -9.95
C VAL A 352 0.60 -16.69 -10.24
N LYS A 353 0.72 -17.80 -9.51
CA LYS A 353 1.74 -18.83 -9.76
C LYS A 353 1.54 -19.51 -11.11
N GLU A 354 0.31 -19.90 -11.42
CA GLU A 354 -0.05 -20.52 -12.69
C GLU A 354 0.27 -19.59 -13.87
N TRP A 355 -0.15 -18.34 -13.76
CA TRP A 355 0.11 -17.31 -14.78
C TRP A 355 1.60 -17.04 -15.01
N ILE A 356 2.42 -16.99 -13.94
CA ILE A 356 3.88 -16.84 -14.07
C ILE A 356 4.51 -18.08 -14.72
N ALA A 357 4.06 -19.29 -14.36
CA ALA A 357 4.58 -20.56 -14.92
C ALA A 357 4.26 -20.66 -16.41
N GLU A 358 3.03 -20.41 -16.83
CA GLU A 358 2.64 -20.39 -18.25
C GLU A 358 3.48 -19.41 -19.07
N PHE A 359 3.80 -18.26 -18.49
CA PHE A 359 4.64 -17.29 -19.18
C PHE A 359 6.10 -17.73 -19.28
N GLU A 360 6.65 -18.41 -18.27
CA GLU A 360 8.02 -18.95 -18.31
C GLU A 360 8.14 -20.08 -19.33
N GLU A 361 7.14 -20.94 -19.47
CA GLU A 361 7.09 -22.00 -20.47
C GLU A 361 7.06 -21.42 -21.90
N ASN A 362 6.23 -20.42 -22.16
CA ASN A 362 6.10 -19.81 -23.49
C ASN A 362 7.38 -19.07 -23.95
N ASN A 363 8.23 -18.58 -23.03
CA ASN A 363 9.50 -17.91 -23.36
C ASN A 363 10.70 -18.87 -23.47
N ILE A 364 10.54 -20.15 -23.16
CA ILE A 364 11.59 -21.18 -23.37
C ILE A 364 11.49 -21.77 -24.79
N GLU A 365 10.33 -21.59 -25.46
CA GLU A 365 10.08 -22.08 -26.82
C GLU A 365 10.45 -21.07 -27.93
N GLU A 366 10.80 -19.82 -27.60
CA GLU A 366 11.40 -18.83 -28.51
C GLU A 366 12.93 -18.76 -28.35
#